data_40ec4cda54e1a7d153d7f5c3f18c908e
#
_entry.id   40ec4cda54e1a7d153d7f5c3f18c908e
#
_cell.length_a   1.000
_cell.length_b   1.000
_cell.length_c   1.000
_cell.angle_alpha   90.00
_cell.angle_beta   90.00
_cell.angle_gamma   90.00
#
_symmetry.space_group_name_H-M   'P 1'
#
loop_
_entity.id
_entity.type
_entity.pdbx_description
1 polymer ?
#
loop_
_entity_poly.entity_id
_entity_poly.type
_entity_poly.pdbx_seq_one_letter_code
_entity_poly.pdbx_strand_id
1 'polypeptide(L)'
;MSILRYFMLLSLVLWIGGLIFFAFAVAPTAFRVLPTRFMAGTLVGHALTTLHWIAIVSGVVFLLTSLLYNRLADGDAHVFAGRHLLICLMLALTLFSQFWITPRMVALRAQVGTFDATTLDNPLRIQFDALHVWSERVEGAVLLLGLVVIYLAASALSRPVR
;
A
#
# COMPACT_ATOMS: atom_id res chain seq x y z
N MET A 1 14.65 -9.65 21.79
CA MET A 1 14.12 -8.29 21.62
C MET A 1 14.58 -7.61 20.33
N SER A 2 15.89 -7.59 20.00
CA SER A 2 16.41 -6.93 18.78
C SER A 2 15.84 -7.49 17.48
N ILE A 3 15.65 -8.80 17.38
CA ILE A 3 15.11 -9.47 16.19
C ILE A 3 13.66 -9.05 15.88
N LEU A 4 12.82 -8.90 16.91
CA LEU A 4 11.43 -8.46 16.71
C LEU A 4 11.38 -7.01 16.22
N ARG A 5 12.20 -6.13 16.79
CA ARG A 5 12.33 -4.74 16.31
C ARG A 5 12.83 -4.69 14.86
N TYR A 6 13.77 -5.55 14.49
CA TYR A 6 14.25 -5.66 13.12
C TYR A 6 13.12 -6.02 12.16
N PHE A 7 12.30 -7.04 12.45
CA PHE A 7 11.18 -7.41 11.58
C PHE A 7 10.09 -6.33 11.52
N MET A 8 9.82 -5.63 12.62
CA MET A 8 8.91 -4.48 12.61
C MET A 8 9.40 -3.38 11.66
N LEU A 9 10.68 -3.01 11.74
CA LEU A 9 11.25 -1.98 10.88
C LEU A 9 11.33 -2.44 9.42
N LEU A 10 11.76 -3.67 9.18
CA LEU A 10 11.83 -4.25 7.84
C LEU A 10 10.46 -4.26 7.17
N SER A 11 9.39 -4.62 7.90
CA SER A 11 8.02 -4.59 7.38
C SER A 11 7.60 -3.20 6.93
N LEU A 12 7.91 -2.16 7.71
CA LEU A 12 7.62 -0.77 7.34
C LEU A 12 8.45 -0.32 6.13
N VAL A 13 9.73 -0.68 6.08
CA VAL A 13 10.61 -0.34 4.95
C VAL A 13 10.10 -0.98 3.66
N LEU A 14 9.73 -2.26 3.70
CA LEU A 14 9.21 -2.96 2.51
C LEU A 14 7.88 -2.37 2.04
N TRP A 15 6.95 -2.10 2.95
CA TRP A 15 5.64 -1.56 2.59
C TRP A 15 5.73 -0.11 2.12
N ILE A 16 6.20 0.77 3.00
CA ILE A 16 6.17 2.22 2.73
C ILE A 16 7.25 2.61 1.72
N GLY A 17 8.46 2.04 1.83
CA GLY A 17 9.52 2.23 0.84
C GLY A 17 9.13 1.72 -0.55
N GLY A 18 8.48 0.55 -0.62
CA GLY A 18 7.92 0.01 -1.86
C GLY A 18 6.85 0.94 -2.47
N LEU A 19 5.94 1.47 -1.64
CA LEU A 19 4.90 2.39 -2.10
C LEU A 19 5.47 3.73 -2.60
N ILE A 20 6.46 4.29 -1.89
CA ILE A 20 7.18 5.49 -2.33
C ILE A 20 7.88 5.23 -3.67
N PHE A 21 8.64 4.13 -3.76
CA PHE A 21 9.35 3.78 -5.00
C PHE A 21 8.38 3.56 -6.16
N PHE A 22 7.27 2.89 -5.91
CA PHE A 22 6.22 2.69 -6.91
C PHE A 22 5.65 4.02 -7.40
N ALA A 23 5.24 4.90 -6.47
CA ALA A 23 4.56 6.15 -6.81
C ALA A 23 5.47 7.16 -7.54
N PHE A 24 6.74 7.27 -7.11
CA PHE A 24 7.65 8.31 -7.61
C PHE A 24 8.65 7.82 -8.68
N ALA A 25 8.86 6.52 -8.80
CA ALA A 25 9.78 5.96 -9.79
C ALA A 25 9.08 5.04 -10.79
N VAL A 26 8.41 3.97 -10.35
CA VAL A 26 7.88 2.94 -11.24
C VAL A 26 6.76 3.49 -12.13
N ALA A 27 5.72 4.05 -11.54
CA ALA A 27 4.55 4.53 -12.29
C ALA A 27 4.92 5.66 -13.26
N PRO A 28 5.61 6.76 -12.87
CA PRO A 28 5.99 7.80 -13.81
C PRO A 28 6.93 7.32 -14.92
N THR A 29 7.85 6.39 -14.61
CA THR A 29 8.78 5.86 -15.60
C THR A 29 8.06 4.99 -16.62
N ALA A 30 7.11 4.15 -16.20
CA ALA A 30 6.31 3.33 -17.10
C ALA A 30 5.57 4.19 -18.14
N PHE A 31 4.92 5.27 -17.69
CA PHE A 31 4.19 6.18 -18.60
C PHE A 31 5.08 7.04 -19.49
N ARG A 32 6.36 7.20 -19.15
CA ARG A 32 7.33 7.96 -19.95
C ARG A 32 8.04 7.10 -21.00
N VAL A 33 8.28 5.82 -20.68
CA VAL A 33 9.15 4.95 -21.49
C VAL A 33 8.35 4.03 -22.39
N LEU A 34 7.16 3.57 -21.98
CA LEU A 34 6.39 2.62 -22.76
C LEU A 34 5.63 3.28 -23.92
N PRO A 35 5.55 2.62 -25.08
CA PRO A 35 5.00 3.20 -26.32
C PRO A 35 3.53 3.64 -26.22
N THR A 36 2.72 2.95 -25.40
CA THR A 36 1.28 3.23 -25.25
C THR A 36 0.87 3.34 -23.79
N ARG A 37 -0.15 4.15 -23.53
CA ARG A 37 -0.77 4.25 -22.19
C ARG A 37 -1.35 2.92 -21.73
N PHE A 38 -1.81 2.09 -22.66
CA PHE A 38 -2.31 0.75 -22.37
C PHE A 38 -1.21 -0.13 -21.75
N MET A 39 -0.02 -0.18 -22.39
CA MET A 39 1.13 -0.96 -21.88
C MET A 39 1.61 -0.43 -20.53
N ALA A 40 1.75 0.88 -20.40
CA ALA A 40 2.15 1.52 -19.15
C ALA A 40 1.17 1.20 -18.01
N GLY A 41 -0.13 1.39 -18.24
CA GLY A 41 -1.15 1.11 -17.25
C GLY A 41 -1.26 -0.38 -16.91
N THR A 42 -0.97 -1.28 -17.85
CA THR A 42 -0.93 -2.72 -17.59
C THR A 42 0.24 -3.07 -16.68
N LEU A 43 1.45 -2.58 -16.99
CA LEU A 43 2.63 -2.78 -16.14
C LEU A 43 2.40 -2.23 -14.73
N VAL A 44 1.92 -0.99 -14.62
CA VAL A 44 1.64 -0.32 -13.34
C VAL A 44 0.60 -1.10 -12.54
N GLY A 45 -0.47 -1.60 -13.18
CA GLY A 45 -1.48 -2.42 -12.52
C GLY A 45 -0.93 -3.73 -11.94
N HIS A 46 -0.08 -4.45 -12.69
CA HIS A 46 0.57 -5.67 -12.19
C HIS A 46 1.57 -5.37 -11.05
N ALA A 47 2.36 -4.31 -11.20
CA ALA A 47 3.31 -3.89 -10.17
C ALA A 47 2.58 -3.48 -8.87
N LEU A 48 1.45 -2.76 -8.97
CA LEU A 48 0.63 -2.40 -7.83
C LEU A 48 0.03 -3.63 -7.14
N THR A 49 -0.49 -4.60 -7.92
CA THR A 49 -0.99 -5.87 -7.37
C THR A 49 0.09 -6.61 -6.57
N THR A 50 1.30 -6.68 -7.10
CA THR A 50 2.45 -7.28 -6.38
C THR A 50 2.78 -6.51 -5.11
N LEU A 51 2.78 -5.18 -5.17
CA LEU A 51 3.02 -4.32 -4.02
C LEU A 51 1.96 -4.51 -2.92
N HIS A 52 0.68 -4.67 -3.30
CA HIS A 52 -0.39 -4.97 -2.34
C HIS A 52 -0.13 -6.28 -1.58
N TRP A 53 0.34 -7.34 -2.25
CA TRP A 53 0.70 -8.58 -1.56
C TRP A 53 1.88 -8.40 -0.60
N ILE A 54 2.91 -7.67 -1.01
CA ILE A 54 4.03 -7.30 -0.13
C ILE A 54 3.51 -6.51 1.08
N ALA A 55 2.61 -5.55 0.86
CA ALA A 55 2.00 -4.72 1.88
C ALA A 55 1.20 -5.57 2.91
N ILE A 56 0.36 -6.49 2.43
CA ILE A 56 -0.45 -7.37 3.28
C ILE A 56 0.45 -8.23 4.17
N VAL A 57 1.46 -8.89 3.58
CA VAL A 57 2.42 -9.71 4.33
C VAL A 57 3.18 -8.85 5.34
N SER A 58 3.68 -7.68 4.92
CA SER A 58 4.41 -6.75 5.80
C SER A 58 3.54 -6.26 6.97
N GLY A 59 2.28 -5.91 6.72
CA GLY A 59 1.36 -5.47 7.76
C GLY A 59 1.07 -6.56 8.80
N VAL A 60 0.85 -7.79 8.35
CA VAL A 60 0.67 -8.95 9.24
C VAL A 60 1.93 -9.22 10.07
N VAL A 61 3.10 -9.23 9.44
CA VAL A 61 4.39 -9.42 10.13
C VAL A 61 4.62 -8.31 11.16
N PHE A 62 4.33 -7.06 10.81
CA PHE A 62 4.42 -5.93 11.75
C PHE A 62 3.53 -6.14 12.97
N LEU A 63 2.26 -6.47 12.77
CA LEU A 63 1.31 -6.68 13.88
C LEU A 63 1.78 -7.81 14.79
N LEU A 64 2.11 -8.98 14.23
CA LEU A 64 2.54 -10.14 15.01
C LEU A 64 3.80 -9.84 15.82
N THR A 65 4.82 -9.24 15.19
CA THR A 65 6.09 -8.93 15.86
C THR A 65 5.94 -7.81 16.88
N SER A 66 5.07 -6.82 16.62
CA SER A 66 4.82 -5.71 17.56
C SER A 66 4.02 -6.17 18.79
N LEU A 67 3.00 -7.00 18.59
CA LEU A 67 2.23 -7.57 19.71
C LEU A 67 3.10 -8.47 20.59
N LEU A 68 3.90 -9.34 19.95
CA LEU A 68 4.83 -10.21 20.67
C LEU A 68 5.89 -9.41 21.42
N TYR A 69 6.43 -8.35 20.79
CA TYR A 69 7.39 -7.46 21.42
C TYR A 69 6.83 -6.81 22.69
N ASN A 70 5.62 -6.22 22.61
CA ASN A 70 4.99 -5.59 23.77
C ASN A 70 4.73 -6.60 24.89
N ARG A 71 4.20 -7.78 24.54
CA ARG A 71 3.94 -8.83 25.54
C ARG A 71 5.21 -9.27 26.28
N LEU A 72 6.33 -9.37 25.58
CA LEU A 72 7.61 -9.76 26.17
C LEU A 72 8.30 -8.63 26.94
N ALA A 73 8.06 -7.35 26.53
CA ALA A 73 8.68 -6.19 27.18
C ALA A 73 7.90 -5.71 28.39
N ASP A 74 6.57 -5.61 28.27
CA ASP A 74 5.70 -4.92 29.21
C ASP A 74 4.72 -5.87 29.93
N GLY A 75 4.72 -7.16 29.56
CA GLY A 75 3.78 -8.17 30.08
C GLY A 75 2.37 -8.07 29.46
N ASP A 76 2.06 -7.01 28.69
CA ASP A 76 0.79 -6.81 28.00
C ASP A 76 1.02 -6.51 26.51
N ALA A 77 0.17 -7.07 25.67
CA ALA A 77 0.26 -6.92 24.22
C ALA A 77 -0.10 -5.51 23.71
N HIS A 78 -0.77 -4.70 24.51
CA HIS A 78 -1.24 -3.34 24.14
C HIS A 78 -1.93 -3.30 22.76
N VAL A 79 -2.89 -4.20 22.55
CA VAL A 79 -3.56 -4.44 21.24
C VAL A 79 -4.10 -3.14 20.65
N PHE A 80 -4.65 -2.25 21.47
CA PHE A 80 -5.21 -0.97 21.05
C PHE A 80 -4.21 0.18 20.99
N ALA A 81 -2.89 -0.10 20.96
CA ALA A 81 -1.92 0.94 20.70
C ALA A 81 -2.19 1.62 19.35
N GLY A 82 -2.08 2.94 19.29
CA GLY A 82 -2.43 3.74 18.10
C GLY A 82 -1.74 3.24 16.82
N ARG A 83 -0.47 2.77 16.92
CA ARG A 83 0.25 2.17 15.78
C ARG A 83 -0.42 0.89 15.23
N HIS A 84 -1.04 0.06 16.08
CA HIS A 84 -1.73 -1.16 15.64
C HIS A 84 -3.04 -0.81 14.91
N LEU A 85 -3.79 0.17 15.44
CA LEU A 85 -5.02 0.66 14.79
C LEU A 85 -4.71 1.26 13.41
N LEU A 86 -3.62 2.02 13.28
CA LEU A 86 -3.19 2.59 12.00
C LEU A 86 -2.80 1.49 11.01
N ILE A 87 -2.03 0.49 11.42
CA ILE A 87 -1.68 -0.65 10.55
C ILE A 87 -2.92 -1.45 10.15
N CYS A 88 -3.87 -1.67 11.05
CA CYS A 88 -5.13 -2.33 10.71
C CYS A 88 -5.94 -1.52 9.68
N LEU A 89 -5.99 -0.19 9.83
CA LEU A 89 -6.64 0.68 8.86
C LEU A 89 -5.94 0.63 7.49
N MET A 90 -4.61 0.71 7.47
CA MET A 90 -3.82 0.58 6.25
C MET A 90 -4.05 -0.77 5.56
N LEU A 91 -4.08 -1.88 6.33
CA LEU A 91 -4.40 -3.20 5.79
C LEU A 91 -5.81 -3.25 5.21
N ALA A 92 -6.80 -2.69 5.90
CA ALA A 92 -8.19 -2.63 5.40
C ALA A 92 -8.28 -1.86 4.08
N LEU A 93 -7.61 -0.72 3.96
CA LEU A 93 -7.54 0.08 2.72
C LEU A 93 -6.85 -0.70 1.60
N THR A 94 -5.72 -1.36 1.89
CA THR A 94 -4.99 -2.17 0.90
C THR A 94 -5.80 -3.38 0.44
N LEU A 95 -6.49 -4.08 1.35
CA LEU A 95 -7.40 -5.18 1.01
C LEU A 95 -8.57 -4.70 0.16
N PHE A 96 -9.15 -3.55 0.50
CA PHE A 96 -10.20 -2.93 -0.30
C PHE A 96 -9.70 -2.59 -1.72
N SER A 97 -8.52 -1.99 -1.86
CA SER A 97 -7.90 -1.71 -3.16
C SER A 97 -7.66 -3.01 -3.94
N GLN A 98 -7.05 -4.02 -3.30
CA GLN A 98 -6.69 -5.30 -3.93
C GLN A 98 -7.90 -6.10 -4.42
N PHE A 99 -8.95 -6.21 -3.60
CA PHE A 99 -10.06 -7.14 -3.87
C PHE A 99 -11.31 -6.47 -4.44
N TRP A 100 -11.40 -5.15 -4.37
CA TRP A 100 -12.57 -4.43 -4.89
C TRP A 100 -12.24 -3.48 -6.05
N ILE A 101 -11.22 -2.62 -5.93
CA ILE A 101 -10.86 -1.65 -6.97
C ILE A 101 -10.13 -2.35 -8.11
N THR A 102 -9.04 -3.05 -7.81
CA THR A 102 -8.15 -3.66 -8.81
C THR A 102 -8.88 -4.61 -9.77
N PRO A 103 -9.73 -5.57 -9.32
CA PRO A 103 -10.42 -6.47 -10.24
C PRO A 103 -11.38 -5.73 -11.18
N ARG A 104 -12.06 -4.68 -10.69
CA ARG A 104 -12.96 -3.85 -11.50
C ARG A 104 -12.21 -3.06 -12.57
N MET A 105 -11.06 -2.49 -12.22
CA MET A 105 -10.22 -1.80 -13.18
C MET A 105 -9.70 -2.75 -14.27
N VAL A 106 -9.29 -3.96 -13.89
CA VAL A 106 -8.85 -4.99 -14.84
C VAL A 106 -10.00 -5.39 -15.79
N ALA A 107 -11.19 -5.62 -15.26
CA ALA A 107 -12.38 -5.97 -16.05
C ALA A 107 -12.78 -4.84 -17.03
N LEU A 108 -12.78 -3.60 -16.59
CA LEU A 108 -13.07 -2.44 -17.44
C LEU A 108 -12.01 -2.27 -18.54
N ARG A 109 -10.74 -2.45 -18.20
CA ARG A 109 -9.65 -2.39 -19.19
C ARG A 109 -9.79 -3.47 -20.26
N ALA A 110 -10.17 -4.69 -19.88
CA ALA A 110 -10.39 -5.78 -20.83
C ALA A 110 -11.56 -5.50 -21.79
N GLN A 111 -12.59 -4.78 -21.34
CA GLN A 111 -13.75 -4.41 -22.17
C GLN A 111 -13.47 -3.23 -23.09
N VAL A 112 -12.71 -2.24 -22.62
CA VAL A 112 -12.37 -1.03 -23.42
C VAL A 112 -11.33 -1.33 -24.50
N GLY A 113 -10.46 -2.32 -24.31
CA GLY A 113 -9.34 -2.62 -25.20
C GLY A 113 -8.26 -1.53 -25.12
N THR A 114 -8.21 -0.64 -26.11
CA THR A 114 -7.22 0.46 -26.14
C THR A 114 -7.86 1.80 -25.75
N PHE A 115 -7.46 2.36 -24.62
CA PHE A 115 -7.93 3.69 -24.16
C PHE A 115 -7.55 4.82 -25.12
N ASP A 116 -6.47 4.66 -25.90
CA ASP A 116 -5.98 5.65 -26.86
C ASP A 116 -6.95 5.83 -28.06
N ALA A 117 -7.76 4.79 -28.36
CA ALA A 117 -8.76 4.83 -29.42
C ALA A 117 -10.19 5.11 -28.91
N THR A 118 -10.39 5.22 -27.60
CA THR A 118 -11.71 5.36 -26.98
C THR A 118 -12.02 6.84 -26.71
N THR A 119 -13.22 7.28 -27.09
CA THR A 119 -13.69 8.66 -26.83
C THR A 119 -13.81 8.93 -25.33
N LEU A 120 -13.66 10.22 -24.95
CA LEU A 120 -13.77 10.64 -23.54
C LEU A 120 -15.15 10.37 -22.94
N ASP A 121 -16.19 10.38 -23.78
CA ASP A 121 -17.59 10.18 -23.36
C ASP A 121 -17.99 8.70 -23.22
N ASN A 122 -17.06 7.77 -23.48
CA ASN A 122 -17.36 6.36 -23.33
C ASN A 122 -17.63 6.01 -21.85
N PRO A 123 -18.80 5.41 -21.53
CA PRO A 123 -19.17 5.10 -20.14
C PRO A 123 -18.16 4.20 -19.40
N LEU A 124 -17.53 3.25 -20.10
CA LEU A 124 -16.53 2.37 -19.50
C LEU A 124 -15.24 3.12 -19.16
N ARG A 125 -14.85 4.09 -19.98
CA ARG A 125 -13.72 4.95 -19.72
C ARG A 125 -13.97 5.84 -18.50
N ILE A 126 -15.13 6.46 -18.42
CA ILE A 126 -15.52 7.29 -17.26
C ILE A 126 -15.49 6.48 -15.98
N GLN A 127 -16.01 5.24 -15.99
CA GLN A 127 -15.97 4.36 -14.83
C GLN A 127 -14.53 3.97 -14.45
N PHE A 128 -13.68 3.68 -15.44
CA PHE A 128 -12.27 3.36 -15.20
C PHE A 128 -11.54 4.55 -14.57
N ASP A 129 -11.71 5.75 -15.12
CA ASP A 129 -11.05 6.96 -14.62
C ASP A 129 -11.50 7.29 -13.17
N ALA A 130 -12.77 7.10 -12.85
CA ALA A 130 -13.27 7.25 -11.49
C ALA A 130 -12.63 6.24 -10.51
N LEU A 131 -12.53 4.97 -10.89
CA LEU A 131 -11.86 3.94 -10.09
C LEU A 131 -10.35 4.21 -9.95
N HIS A 132 -9.71 4.73 -10.99
CA HIS A 132 -8.30 5.12 -10.96
C HIS A 132 -8.04 6.22 -9.92
N VAL A 133 -8.85 7.28 -9.92
CA VAL A 133 -8.79 8.34 -8.91
C VAL A 133 -9.00 7.79 -7.50
N TRP A 134 -9.94 6.86 -7.31
CA TRP A 134 -10.12 6.21 -6.02
C TRP A 134 -8.92 5.37 -5.60
N SER A 135 -8.32 4.61 -6.51
CA SER A 135 -7.08 3.86 -6.26
C SER A 135 -5.97 4.79 -5.79
N GLU A 136 -5.71 5.89 -6.51
CA GLU A 136 -4.69 6.88 -6.13
C GLU A 136 -4.93 7.48 -4.74
N ARG A 137 -6.19 7.81 -4.39
CA ARG A 137 -6.54 8.33 -3.06
C ARG A 137 -6.31 7.32 -1.96
N VAL A 138 -6.66 6.05 -2.19
CA VAL A 138 -6.44 4.97 -1.22
C VAL A 138 -4.95 4.76 -1.00
N GLU A 139 -4.15 4.66 -2.06
CA GLU A 139 -2.70 4.51 -1.96
C GLU A 139 -2.05 5.72 -1.28
N GLY A 140 -2.48 6.93 -1.60
CA GLY A 140 -2.04 8.17 -0.93
C GLY A 140 -2.38 8.17 0.56
N ALA A 141 -3.58 7.73 0.94
CA ALA A 141 -3.97 7.59 2.35
C ALA A 141 -3.10 6.56 3.08
N VAL A 142 -2.87 5.39 2.47
CA VAL A 142 -1.98 4.36 3.04
C VAL A 142 -0.57 4.90 3.23
N LEU A 143 -0.04 5.65 2.26
CA LEU A 143 1.28 6.27 2.37
C LEU A 143 1.35 7.26 3.56
N LEU A 144 0.39 8.17 3.67
CA LEU A 144 0.36 9.16 4.75
C LEU A 144 0.23 8.50 6.13
N LEU A 145 -0.67 7.52 6.27
CA LEU A 145 -0.80 6.74 7.51
C LEU A 145 0.51 5.99 7.83
N GLY A 146 1.16 5.44 6.83
CA GLY A 146 2.44 4.73 6.99
C GLY A 146 3.56 5.64 7.48
N LEU A 147 3.64 6.88 7.01
CA LEU A 147 4.60 7.88 7.51
C LEU A 147 4.33 8.21 8.98
N VAL A 148 3.06 8.30 9.39
CA VAL A 148 2.70 8.48 10.82
C VAL A 148 3.13 7.26 11.64
N VAL A 149 2.93 6.04 11.15
CA VAL A 149 3.38 4.81 11.84
C VAL A 149 4.90 4.79 12.00
N ILE A 150 5.66 5.18 10.97
CA ILE A 150 7.12 5.28 11.04
C ILE A 150 7.53 6.28 12.12
N TYR A 151 6.90 7.46 12.16
CA TYR A 151 7.16 8.46 13.19
C TYR A 151 6.89 7.93 14.61
N LEU A 152 5.74 7.26 14.82
CA LEU A 152 5.39 6.66 16.11
C LEU A 152 6.35 5.53 16.51
N ALA A 153 6.79 4.71 15.57
CA ALA A 153 7.77 3.67 15.81
C ALA A 153 9.14 4.24 16.17
N ALA A 154 9.60 5.27 15.47
CA ALA A 154 10.86 5.96 15.76
C ALA A 154 10.85 6.62 17.15
N SER A 155 9.76 7.30 17.49
CA SER A 155 9.61 7.94 18.82
C SER A 155 9.55 6.93 19.97
N ALA A 156 9.02 5.74 19.75
CA ALA A 156 9.03 4.68 20.76
C ALA A 156 10.43 4.09 20.98
N LEU A 157 11.27 4.06 19.94
CA LEU A 157 12.65 3.56 20.03
C LEU A 157 13.60 4.52 20.76
N SER A 158 13.31 5.82 20.76
CA SER A 158 14.12 6.86 21.39
C SER A 158 13.84 7.05 22.89
N ARG A 159 12.83 6.37 23.47
CA ARG A 159 12.58 6.42 24.91
C ARG A 159 13.62 5.56 25.66
N PRO A 160 14.34 6.11 26.64
CA PRO A 160 15.24 5.33 27.48
C PRO A 160 14.45 4.24 28.21
N VAL A 161 14.99 3.03 28.22
CA VAL A 161 14.46 1.91 29.03
C VAL A 161 14.56 2.37 30.50
N ARG A 162 13.41 2.54 31.14
CA ARG A 162 13.34 2.79 32.58
C ARG A 162 13.48 1.50 33.34
#